data_8246db6629edf1502588c6562a9cda17
#
_entry.id   8246db6629edf1502588c6562a9cda17
#
_cell.length_a   1.000
_cell.length_b   1.000
_cell.length_c   1.000
_cell.angle_alpha   90.00
_cell.angle_beta   90.00
_cell.angle_gamma   90.00
#
_symmetry.space_group_name_H-M   'P 1'
#
loop_
_entity.id
_entity.type
_entity.pdbx_description
1 polymer ?
#
loop_
_entity_poly.entity_id
_entity_poly.type
_entity_poly.pdbx_seq_one_letter_code
_entity_poly.pdbx_strand_id
1 'polypeptide(L)'
;MPHDMQWKLISSTYLYRDNWFTARRDRCVTPSGKIVDPYYVLEYPNWVNALAFTEDGQVIFIRQYRHALGKTILELPGGVIDDTDASPQAAIERELREETGYTFQRIEPLCQIAPNPSTQSNLCFGFLAVGGRKTHPQSLDPNEEIEVVLIDKNQLRELIVRNEIWQALHVTTLLYGLLHTGDLQWTDIKNKS
;
A
#
# COMPACT_ATOMS: atom_id res chain seq x y z
N MET A 1 34.23 -1.70 0.52
CA MET A 1 32.98 -0.97 0.81
C MET A 1 32.11 -1.02 -0.45
N PRO A 2 30.80 -1.15 -0.37
CA PRO A 2 29.97 -1.10 -1.56
C PRO A 2 30.16 0.25 -2.24
N HIS A 3 30.26 0.25 -3.57
CA HIS A 3 30.39 1.45 -4.38
C HIS A 3 29.13 2.30 -4.20
N ASP A 4 29.28 3.60 -3.89
CA ASP A 4 28.15 4.53 -3.83
C ASP A 4 27.59 4.71 -5.26
N MET A 5 26.32 4.31 -5.45
CA MET A 5 25.62 4.39 -6.72
C MET A 5 24.68 5.62 -6.80
N GLN A 6 24.73 6.51 -5.81
CA GLN A 6 23.87 7.68 -5.74
C GLN A 6 24.15 8.66 -6.90
N TRP A 7 23.09 9.06 -7.58
CA TRP A 7 23.14 10.08 -8.62
C TRP A 7 23.05 11.47 -7.99
N LYS A 8 23.65 12.46 -8.67
CA LYS A 8 23.52 13.86 -8.27
C LYS A 8 22.49 14.55 -9.16
N LEU A 9 21.53 15.22 -8.55
CA LEU A 9 20.59 16.10 -9.24
C LEU A 9 21.34 17.35 -9.70
N ILE A 10 21.23 17.70 -10.99
CA ILE A 10 21.79 18.91 -11.58
C ILE A 10 20.73 20.01 -11.63
N SER A 11 19.55 19.67 -12.14
CA SER A 11 18.41 20.59 -12.23
C SER A 11 17.09 19.83 -12.29
N SER A 12 16.02 20.49 -11.89
CA SER A 12 14.67 19.97 -11.90
C SER A 12 13.71 21.00 -12.49
N THR A 13 12.76 20.55 -13.31
CA THR A 13 11.70 21.39 -13.90
C THR A 13 10.38 20.71 -13.67
N TYR A 14 9.45 21.40 -13.00
CA TYR A 14 8.09 20.91 -12.81
C TYR A 14 7.31 21.10 -14.11
N LEU A 15 6.70 20.02 -14.60
CA LEU A 15 5.88 19.98 -15.81
C LEU A 15 4.40 20.18 -15.51
N TYR A 16 3.97 19.63 -14.35
CA TYR A 16 2.60 19.73 -13.87
C TYR A 16 2.59 19.62 -12.34
N ARG A 17 1.69 20.34 -11.67
CA ARG A 17 1.52 20.26 -10.22
C ARG A 17 0.09 20.63 -9.84
N ASP A 18 -0.56 19.72 -9.09
CA ASP A 18 -1.80 19.99 -8.36
C ASP A 18 -1.78 19.25 -7.01
N ASN A 19 -2.91 19.21 -6.32
CA ASN A 19 -3.02 18.56 -5.01
C ASN A 19 -2.89 17.03 -5.06
N TRP A 20 -3.11 16.41 -6.23
CA TRP A 20 -3.18 14.96 -6.41
C TRP A 20 -1.97 14.38 -7.11
N PHE A 21 -1.32 15.20 -7.93
CA PHE A 21 -0.30 14.72 -8.83
C PHE A 21 0.73 15.81 -9.16
N THR A 22 1.98 15.47 -9.04
CA THR A 22 3.09 16.31 -9.48
C THR A 22 3.99 15.52 -10.42
N ALA A 23 4.28 16.07 -11.60
CA ALA A 23 5.26 15.54 -12.53
C ALA A 23 6.42 16.51 -12.72
N ARG A 24 7.65 16.03 -12.57
CA ARG A 24 8.86 16.82 -12.85
C ARG A 24 9.81 16.08 -13.78
N ARG A 25 10.60 16.85 -14.46
CA ARG A 25 11.71 16.43 -15.30
C ARG A 25 13.02 16.81 -14.62
N ASP A 26 13.84 15.82 -14.34
CA ASP A 26 15.15 15.99 -13.73
C ASP A 26 16.27 15.79 -14.76
N ARG A 27 17.37 16.50 -14.55
CA ARG A 27 18.66 16.25 -15.16
C ARG A 27 19.62 15.79 -14.06
N CYS A 28 20.23 14.63 -14.24
CA CYS A 28 21.07 14.00 -13.23
C CYS A 28 22.42 13.62 -13.82
N VAL A 29 23.39 13.37 -12.94
CA VAL A 29 24.68 12.77 -13.29
C VAL A 29 24.93 11.53 -12.46
N THR A 30 25.28 10.42 -13.12
CA THR A 30 25.62 9.16 -12.46
C THR A 30 27.01 9.24 -11.81
N PRO A 31 27.38 8.33 -10.89
CA PRO A 31 28.72 8.26 -10.32
C PRO A 31 29.85 8.12 -11.37
N SER A 32 29.56 7.53 -12.52
CA SER A 32 30.48 7.40 -13.63
C SER A 32 30.57 8.64 -14.53
N GLY A 33 29.88 9.75 -14.17
CA GLY A 33 29.91 11.02 -14.91
C GLY A 33 28.94 11.07 -16.10
N LYS A 34 28.09 10.06 -16.32
CA LYS A 34 27.10 10.08 -17.42
C LYS A 34 25.94 10.99 -17.08
N ILE A 35 25.55 11.84 -18.03
CA ILE A 35 24.35 12.68 -17.92
C ILE A 35 23.13 11.85 -18.30
N VAL A 36 22.09 11.93 -17.46
CA VAL A 36 20.75 11.41 -17.71
C VAL A 36 19.80 12.60 -17.80
N ASP A 37 19.26 12.84 -18.99
CA ASP A 37 18.35 13.95 -19.30
C ASP A 37 17.48 13.54 -20.50
N PRO A 38 16.15 13.41 -20.34
CA PRO A 38 15.39 13.60 -19.10
C PRO A 38 15.32 12.35 -18.19
N TYR A 39 15.12 12.58 -16.89
CA TYR A 39 14.60 11.59 -15.95
C TYR A 39 13.28 12.09 -15.38
N TYR A 40 12.20 11.33 -15.55
CA TYR A 40 10.87 11.77 -15.09
C TYR A 40 10.56 11.20 -13.72
N VAL A 41 10.08 12.07 -12.83
CA VAL A 41 9.63 11.71 -11.48
C VAL A 41 8.17 12.14 -11.30
N LEU A 42 7.38 11.21 -10.78
CA LEU A 42 6.01 11.42 -10.34
C LEU A 42 6.00 11.49 -8.82
N GLU A 43 5.58 12.62 -8.28
CA GLU A 43 5.46 12.82 -6.83
C GLU A 43 4.01 12.58 -6.42
N TYR A 44 3.84 11.64 -5.50
CA TYR A 44 2.57 11.33 -4.85
C TYR A 44 2.73 11.44 -3.34
N PRO A 45 1.66 11.64 -2.58
CA PRO A 45 1.69 11.45 -1.14
C PRO A 45 2.04 10.01 -0.78
N ASN A 46 2.50 9.78 0.43
CA ASN A 46 2.69 8.42 0.93
C ASN A 46 1.35 7.75 1.21
N TRP A 47 1.33 6.41 1.16
CA TRP A 47 0.13 5.61 1.35
C TRP A 47 0.27 4.65 2.53
N VAL A 48 -0.87 4.24 3.06
CA VAL A 48 -1.00 3.18 4.06
C VAL A 48 -2.01 2.14 3.62
N ASN A 49 -1.83 0.88 4.00
CA ASN A 49 -2.85 -0.16 3.94
C ASN A 49 -2.66 -1.18 5.07
N ALA A 50 -3.69 -1.97 5.38
CA ALA A 50 -3.60 -2.96 6.43
C ALA A 50 -4.22 -4.31 6.07
N LEU A 51 -3.52 -5.40 6.41
CA LEU A 51 -4.13 -6.69 6.62
C LEU A 51 -4.85 -6.64 7.97
N ALA A 52 -6.18 -6.59 7.94
CA ALA A 52 -7.01 -6.34 9.11
C ALA A 52 -7.89 -7.56 9.45
N PHE A 53 -7.80 -8.03 10.70
CA PHE A 53 -8.59 -9.15 11.22
C PHE A 53 -9.61 -8.66 12.23
N THR A 54 -10.85 -9.10 12.10
CA THR A 54 -11.90 -8.93 13.12
C THR A 54 -11.57 -9.76 14.37
N GLU A 55 -12.29 -9.51 15.47
CA GLU A 55 -12.10 -10.28 16.72
C GLU A 55 -12.48 -11.76 16.60
N ASP A 56 -13.36 -12.09 15.64
CA ASP A 56 -13.77 -13.46 15.30
C ASP A 56 -12.94 -14.08 14.15
N GLY A 57 -11.86 -13.40 13.72
CA GLY A 57 -10.84 -13.94 12.81
C GLY A 57 -11.16 -13.82 11.33
N GLN A 58 -12.18 -13.08 10.93
CA GLN A 58 -12.41 -12.76 9.52
C GLN A 58 -11.44 -11.66 9.05
N VAL A 59 -11.14 -11.65 7.75
CA VAL A 59 -10.31 -10.62 7.13
C VAL A 59 -11.18 -9.56 6.52
N ILE A 60 -10.87 -8.30 6.82
CA ILE A 60 -11.58 -7.16 6.27
C ILE A 60 -10.94 -6.77 4.94
N PHE A 61 -11.72 -6.85 3.88
CA PHE A 61 -11.44 -6.30 2.57
C PHE A 61 -12.43 -5.18 2.25
N ILE A 62 -12.07 -4.38 1.26
CA ILE A 62 -12.97 -3.41 0.64
C ILE A 62 -13.10 -3.72 -0.84
N ARG A 63 -14.24 -3.33 -1.42
CA ARG A 63 -14.46 -3.35 -2.87
C ARG A 63 -14.71 -1.93 -3.34
N GLN A 64 -13.90 -1.48 -4.30
CA GLN A 64 -13.93 -0.12 -4.79
C GLN A 64 -13.72 -0.09 -6.31
N TYR A 65 -14.40 0.83 -7.00
CA TYR A 65 -14.16 1.09 -8.42
C TYR A 65 -12.88 1.92 -8.61
N ARG A 66 -11.98 1.42 -9.41
CA ARG A 66 -10.73 2.10 -9.79
C ARG A 66 -10.81 2.58 -11.24
N HIS A 67 -11.08 3.87 -11.42
CA HIS A 67 -11.33 4.47 -12.73
C HIS A 67 -10.20 4.22 -13.73
N ALA A 68 -8.94 4.33 -13.32
CA ALA A 68 -7.78 4.08 -14.18
C ALA A 68 -7.73 2.65 -14.74
N LEU A 69 -8.27 1.67 -14.01
CA LEU A 69 -8.40 0.28 -14.46
C LEU A 69 -9.75 0.02 -15.17
N GLY A 70 -10.74 0.89 -14.98
CA GLY A 70 -12.11 0.68 -15.45
C GLY A 70 -12.82 -0.50 -14.78
N LYS A 71 -12.43 -0.85 -13.54
CA LYS A 71 -12.92 -2.04 -12.84
C LYS A 71 -13.15 -1.80 -11.35
N THR A 72 -14.14 -2.51 -10.79
CA THR A 72 -14.26 -2.70 -9.35
C THR A 72 -13.38 -3.87 -8.93
N ILE A 73 -12.50 -3.63 -7.97
CA ILE A 73 -11.53 -4.62 -7.48
C ILE A 73 -11.62 -4.81 -5.97
N LEU A 74 -11.10 -5.96 -5.51
CA LEU A 74 -10.97 -6.29 -4.10
C LEU A 74 -9.61 -5.80 -3.60
N GLU A 75 -9.61 -5.05 -2.48
CA GLU A 75 -8.43 -4.41 -1.92
C GLU A 75 -8.39 -4.55 -0.40
N LEU A 76 -7.21 -4.40 0.20
CA LEU A 76 -7.09 -4.15 1.63
C LEU A 76 -7.54 -2.70 1.90
N PRO A 77 -8.12 -2.40 3.07
CA PRO A 77 -8.44 -1.02 3.45
C PRO A 77 -7.17 -0.18 3.63
N GLY A 78 -7.25 1.09 3.28
CA GLY A 78 -6.17 2.06 3.40
C GLY A 78 -6.25 3.19 2.38
N GLY A 79 -5.40 4.20 2.54
CA GLY A 79 -5.44 5.40 1.72
C GLY A 79 -4.18 6.26 1.81
N VAL A 80 -4.37 7.55 1.73
CA VAL A 80 -3.31 8.56 1.73
C VAL A 80 -2.94 8.93 3.18
N ILE A 81 -1.66 9.19 3.42
CA ILE A 81 -1.21 9.86 4.64
C ILE A 81 -1.41 11.36 4.44
N ASP A 82 -2.32 11.94 5.22
CA ASP A 82 -2.60 13.37 5.19
C ASP A 82 -1.58 14.16 6.00
N ASP A 83 -1.42 15.45 5.68
CA ASP A 83 -0.53 16.36 6.42
C ASP A 83 -0.93 16.52 7.89
N THR A 84 -2.17 16.20 8.24
CA THR A 84 -2.72 16.23 9.60
C THR A 84 -2.45 14.95 10.39
N ASP A 85 -2.07 13.87 9.74
CA ASP A 85 -1.76 12.62 10.40
C ASP A 85 -0.41 12.69 11.13
N ALA A 86 -0.41 12.42 12.43
CA ALA A 86 0.80 12.49 13.25
C ALA A 86 1.87 11.44 12.87
N SER A 87 1.45 10.35 12.20
CA SER A 87 2.31 9.24 11.79
C SER A 87 1.59 8.35 10.77
N PRO A 88 2.31 7.48 10.03
CA PRO A 88 1.68 6.45 9.20
C PRO A 88 0.71 5.53 9.98
N GLN A 89 0.99 5.28 11.28
CA GLN A 89 0.07 4.51 12.11
C GLN A 89 -1.23 5.29 12.39
N ALA A 90 -1.16 6.59 12.67
CA ALA A 90 -2.35 7.42 12.84
C ALA A 90 -3.20 7.47 11.55
N ALA A 91 -2.54 7.55 10.39
CA ALA A 91 -3.22 7.49 9.09
C ALA A 91 -3.98 6.18 8.91
N ILE A 92 -3.35 5.02 9.14
CA ILE A 92 -4.06 3.75 8.96
C ILE A 92 -5.17 3.54 9.99
N GLU A 93 -5.04 4.03 11.22
CA GLU A 93 -6.12 4.00 12.22
C GLU A 93 -7.32 4.83 11.76
N ARG A 94 -7.09 6.00 11.17
CA ARG A 94 -8.12 6.87 10.59
C ARG A 94 -8.80 6.17 9.41
N GLU A 95 -8.04 5.70 8.43
CA GLU A 95 -8.55 5.04 7.21
C GLU A 95 -9.40 3.80 7.53
N LEU A 96 -8.91 2.93 8.41
CA LEU A 96 -9.66 1.75 8.84
C LEU A 96 -11.02 2.12 9.45
N ARG A 97 -11.07 3.18 10.26
CA ARG A 97 -12.31 3.64 10.87
C ARG A 97 -13.24 4.27 9.83
N GLU A 98 -12.73 5.10 8.92
CA GLU A 98 -13.50 5.81 7.90
C GLU A 98 -14.06 4.87 6.85
N GLU A 99 -13.21 4.02 6.26
CA GLU A 99 -13.61 3.09 5.20
C GLU A 99 -14.43 1.91 5.69
N THR A 100 -14.15 1.41 6.91
CA THR A 100 -14.74 0.15 7.36
C THR A 100 -15.65 0.28 8.57
N GLY A 101 -15.51 1.33 9.37
CA GLY A 101 -16.18 1.50 10.65
C GLY A 101 -15.58 0.67 11.78
N TYR A 102 -14.45 0.00 11.56
CA TYR A 102 -13.79 -0.83 12.58
C TYR A 102 -12.70 -0.07 13.34
N THR A 103 -12.60 -0.40 14.63
CA THR A 103 -11.45 -0.05 15.49
C THR A 103 -10.78 -1.33 15.95
N PHE A 104 -9.48 -1.27 16.25
CA PHE A 104 -8.64 -2.44 16.48
C PHE A 104 -7.98 -2.40 17.85
N GLN A 105 -7.78 -3.58 18.44
CA GLN A 105 -7.06 -3.72 19.71
C GLN A 105 -5.55 -3.46 19.55
N ARG A 106 -4.99 -3.84 18.41
CA ARG A 106 -3.57 -3.67 18.08
C ARG A 106 -3.39 -3.41 16.61
N ILE A 107 -2.53 -2.43 16.29
CA ILE A 107 -2.05 -2.16 14.95
C ILE A 107 -0.52 -2.10 15.01
N GLU A 108 0.14 -2.84 14.15
CA GLU A 108 1.61 -2.93 14.13
C GLU A 108 2.15 -2.84 12.69
N PRO A 109 3.32 -2.21 12.49
CA PRO A 109 3.91 -2.09 11.16
C PRO A 109 4.42 -3.45 10.67
N LEU A 110 4.21 -3.74 9.38
CA LEU A 110 4.71 -4.94 8.69
C LEU A 110 5.83 -4.64 7.72
N CYS A 111 5.62 -3.65 6.85
CA CYS A 111 6.56 -3.35 5.77
C CYS A 111 6.48 -1.89 5.33
N GLN A 112 7.56 -1.45 4.68
CA GLN A 112 7.65 -0.19 3.96
C GLN A 112 8.13 -0.52 2.56
N ILE A 113 7.37 -0.12 1.55
CA ILE A 113 7.61 -0.50 0.15
C ILE A 113 7.49 0.72 -0.77
N ALA A 114 8.27 0.72 -1.84
CA ALA A 114 8.18 1.71 -2.90
C ALA A 114 7.26 1.18 -4.01
N PRO A 115 6.18 1.89 -4.37
CA PRO A 115 5.22 1.44 -5.40
C PRO A 115 5.87 1.23 -6.76
N ASN A 116 6.63 2.20 -7.22
CA ASN A 116 7.39 2.13 -8.46
C ASN A 116 8.63 3.03 -8.37
N PRO A 117 9.74 2.54 -7.76
CA PRO A 117 10.92 3.36 -7.46
C PRO A 117 11.68 3.87 -8.70
N SER A 118 11.32 3.37 -9.90
CA SER A 118 11.90 3.88 -11.14
C SER A 118 11.32 5.23 -11.58
N THR A 119 10.12 5.59 -11.11
CA THR A 119 9.43 6.82 -11.51
C THR A 119 8.72 7.53 -10.37
N GLN A 120 8.36 6.84 -9.28
CA GLN A 120 7.60 7.42 -8.17
C GLN A 120 8.51 7.62 -6.95
N SER A 121 8.26 8.71 -6.22
CA SER A 121 9.07 9.10 -5.05
C SER A 121 8.43 8.73 -3.71
N ASN A 122 7.15 8.32 -3.73
CA ASN A 122 6.42 8.00 -2.51
C ASN A 122 6.62 6.57 -2.02
N LEU A 123 6.22 6.34 -0.79
CA LEU A 123 6.26 5.05 -0.10
C LEU A 123 4.85 4.61 0.27
N CYS A 124 4.69 3.30 0.45
CA CYS A 124 3.51 2.70 1.06
C CYS A 124 3.92 1.95 2.33
N PHE A 125 3.19 2.17 3.42
CA PHE A 125 3.40 1.52 4.70
C PHE A 125 2.30 0.48 4.92
N GLY A 126 2.69 -0.79 5.01
CA GLY A 126 1.81 -1.91 5.30
C GLY A 126 1.71 -2.20 6.78
N PHE A 127 0.51 -2.48 7.27
CA PHE A 127 0.23 -2.75 8.67
C PHE A 127 -0.52 -4.09 8.87
N LEU A 128 -0.41 -4.64 10.07
CA LEU A 128 -1.28 -5.69 10.58
C LEU A 128 -2.19 -5.08 11.65
N ALA A 129 -3.50 -5.24 11.48
CA ALA A 129 -4.51 -4.82 12.46
C ALA A 129 -5.28 -6.03 12.97
N VAL A 130 -5.37 -6.22 14.29
CA VAL A 130 -6.02 -7.38 14.90
C VAL A 130 -7.02 -6.99 15.99
N GLY A 131 -8.02 -7.84 16.19
CA GLY A 131 -9.06 -7.64 17.19
C GLY A 131 -10.05 -6.54 16.78
N GLY A 132 -10.37 -6.47 15.49
CA GLY A 132 -11.28 -5.48 14.92
C GLY A 132 -12.71 -5.64 15.40
N ARG A 133 -13.32 -4.54 15.85
CA ARG A 133 -14.74 -4.42 16.19
C ARG A 133 -15.37 -3.30 15.41
N LYS A 134 -16.55 -3.54 14.85
CA LYS A 134 -17.32 -2.50 14.18
C LYS A 134 -17.95 -1.59 15.24
N THR A 135 -17.42 -0.38 15.37
CA THR A 135 -17.80 0.59 16.41
C THR A 135 -18.44 1.85 15.85
N HIS A 136 -18.30 2.08 14.54
CA HIS A 136 -18.81 3.26 13.85
C HIS A 136 -19.47 2.89 12.52
N PRO A 137 -20.36 3.72 11.98
CA PRO A 137 -20.69 3.68 10.56
C PRO A 137 -19.46 4.08 9.74
N GLN A 138 -19.43 3.72 8.44
CA GLN A 138 -18.47 4.28 7.49
C GLN A 138 -18.63 5.80 7.41
N SER A 139 -17.53 6.51 7.20
CA SER A 139 -17.46 7.96 7.01
C SER A 139 -16.60 8.25 5.79
N LEU A 140 -17.12 7.90 4.62
CA LEU A 140 -16.42 8.01 3.34
C LEU A 140 -16.37 9.45 2.86
N ASP A 141 -15.36 9.78 2.10
CA ASP A 141 -15.27 11.04 1.37
C ASP A 141 -16.39 11.14 0.31
N PRO A 142 -16.81 12.36 -0.07
CA PRO A 142 -17.93 12.55 -1.01
C PRO A 142 -17.77 11.85 -2.37
N ASN A 143 -16.54 11.51 -2.75
CA ASN A 143 -16.22 10.84 -4.02
C ASN A 143 -15.87 9.36 -3.86
N GLU A 144 -16.08 8.80 -2.67
CA GLU A 144 -15.78 7.40 -2.36
C GLU A 144 -17.06 6.56 -2.28
N GLU A 145 -17.01 5.43 -2.96
CA GLU A 145 -18.02 4.37 -2.90
C GLU A 145 -17.29 3.06 -2.55
N ILE A 146 -17.37 2.66 -1.28
CA ILE A 146 -16.64 1.52 -0.72
C ILE A 146 -17.62 0.54 -0.09
N GLU A 147 -17.54 -0.73 -0.51
CA GLU A 147 -18.23 -1.85 0.11
C GLU A 147 -17.25 -2.63 1.00
N VAL A 148 -17.59 -2.84 2.27
CA VAL A 148 -16.81 -3.69 3.18
C VAL A 148 -17.15 -5.15 2.95
N VAL A 149 -16.14 -5.99 2.73
CA VAL A 149 -16.28 -7.43 2.49
C VAL A 149 -15.51 -8.18 3.56
N LEU A 150 -16.20 -9.03 4.32
CA LEU A 150 -15.57 -9.92 5.29
C LEU A 150 -15.32 -11.28 4.64
N ILE A 151 -14.08 -11.75 4.72
CA ILE A 151 -13.64 -13.00 4.08
C ILE A 151 -13.05 -13.93 5.15
N ASP A 152 -13.45 -15.20 5.11
CA ASP A 152 -12.84 -16.21 5.96
C ASP A 152 -11.33 -16.32 5.64
N LYS A 153 -10.51 -16.29 6.67
CA LYS A 153 -9.04 -16.40 6.55
C LYS A 153 -8.60 -17.58 5.69
N ASN A 154 -9.31 -18.71 5.75
CA ASN A 154 -9.01 -19.90 4.96
C ASN A 154 -9.17 -19.69 3.44
N GLN A 155 -9.93 -18.67 3.02
CA GLN A 155 -10.11 -18.34 1.61
C GLN A 155 -8.98 -17.47 1.03
N LEU A 156 -8.14 -16.86 1.88
CA LEU A 156 -7.08 -15.95 1.43
C LEU A 156 -6.11 -16.61 0.44
N ARG A 157 -5.73 -17.86 0.71
CA ARG A 157 -4.86 -18.62 -0.20
C ARG A 157 -5.47 -18.76 -1.59
N GLU A 158 -6.76 -19.03 -1.67
CA GLU A 158 -7.48 -19.21 -2.94
C GLU A 158 -7.57 -17.89 -3.70
N LEU A 159 -7.86 -16.78 -3.03
CA LEU A 159 -7.87 -15.44 -3.63
C LEU A 159 -6.52 -15.08 -4.25
N ILE A 160 -5.41 -15.37 -3.55
CA ILE A 160 -4.06 -15.13 -4.07
C ILE A 160 -3.77 -16.02 -5.28
N VAL A 161 -4.04 -17.33 -5.18
CA VAL A 161 -3.77 -18.31 -6.25
C VAL A 161 -4.58 -18.00 -7.50
N ARG A 162 -5.83 -17.55 -7.34
CA ARG A 162 -6.71 -17.15 -8.45
C ARG A 162 -6.44 -15.75 -8.98
N ASN A 163 -5.47 -15.03 -8.38
CA ASN A 163 -5.16 -13.65 -8.74
C ASN A 163 -6.40 -12.72 -8.68
N GLU A 164 -7.18 -12.83 -7.61
CA GLU A 164 -8.38 -12.00 -7.42
C GLU A 164 -8.07 -10.66 -6.74
N ILE A 165 -6.86 -10.51 -6.14
CA ILE A 165 -6.35 -9.26 -5.55
C ILE A 165 -5.35 -8.66 -6.54
N TRP A 166 -5.71 -7.55 -7.18
CA TRP A 166 -4.92 -7.00 -8.29
C TRP A 166 -3.94 -5.90 -7.89
N GLN A 167 -4.20 -5.21 -6.78
CA GLN A 167 -3.34 -4.12 -6.31
C GLN A 167 -2.05 -4.69 -5.71
N ALA A 168 -0.92 -4.46 -6.37
CA ALA A 168 0.37 -5.02 -6.00
C ALA A 168 0.82 -4.68 -4.57
N LEU A 169 0.57 -3.45 -4.11
CA LEU A 169 0.90 -3.03 -2.75
C LEU A 169 0.10 -3.81 -1.70
N HIS A 170 -1.18 -4.08 -1.99
CA HIS A 170 -2.06 -4.86 -1.11
C HIS A 170 -1.66 -6.33 -1.07
N VAL A 171 -1.31 -6.91 -2.22
CA VAL A 171 -0.74 -8.27 -2.28
C VAL A 171 0.54 -8.35 -1.46
N THR A 172 1.40 -7.34 -1.55
CA THR A 172 2.65 -7.31 -0.79
C THR A 172 2.39 -7.26 0.72
N THR A 173 1.54 -6.35 1.18
CA THR A 173 1.17 -6.25 2.62
C THR A 173 0.50 -7.53 3.11
N LEU A 174 -0.39 -8.12 2.31
CA LEU A 174 -1.04 -9.40 2.62
C LEU A 174 0.00 -10.51 2.81
N LEU A 175 0.97 -10.64 1.91
CA LEU A 175 2.02 -11.66 2.00
C LEU A 175 2.93 -11.45 3.23
N TYR A 176 3.34 -10.20 3.52
CA TYR A 176 4.09 -9.90 4.74
C TYR A 176 3.29 -10.23 6.01
N GLY A 177 2.00 -9.89 6.03
CA GLY A 177 1.13 -10.20 7.15
C GLY A 177 0.94 -11.70 7.36
N LEU A 178 0.72 -12.47 6.29
CA LEU A 178 0.58 -13.94 6.38
C LEU A 178 1.89 -14.63 6.82
N LEU A 179 3.04 -14.11 6.41
CA LEU A 179 4.35 -14.57 6.91
C LEU A 179 4.50 -14.24 8.40
N HIS A 180 4.14 -13.03 8.82
CA HIS A 180 4.24 -12.58 10.19
C HIS A 180 3.34 -13.39 11.15
N THR A 181 2.12 -13.72 10.73
CA THR A 181 1.17 -14.52 11.52
C THR A 181 1.46 -16.03 11.47
N GLY A 182 2.38 -16.48 10.62
CA GLY A 182 2.70 -17.90 10.42
C GLY A 182 1.69 -18.66 9.55
N ASP A 183 0.74 -17.95 8.93
CA ASP A 183 -0.27 -18.53 8.02
C ASP A 183 0.30 -18.87 6.65
N LEU A 184 1.39 -18.23 6.28
CA LEU A 184 2.24 -18.58 5.16
C LEU A 184 3.62 -18.97 5.70
N GLN A 185 4.05 -20.19 5.41
CA GLN A 185 5.38 -20.67 5.81
C GLN A 185 6.25 -20.83 4.58
N TRP A 186 7.51 -20.43 4.69
CA TRP A 186 8.52 -20.71 3.69
C TRP A 186 8.88 -22.19 3.79
N THR A 187 8.34 -23.03 2.92
CA THR A 187 8.76 -24.42 2.80
C THR A 187 9.99 -24.47 1.90
N ASP A 188 11.10 -25.00 2.40
CA ASP A 188 12.22 -25.36 1.53
C ASP A 188 11.70 -26.17 0.36
N ILE A 189 11.91 -25.68 -0.85
CA ILE A 189 11.70 -26.45 -2.08
C ILE A 189 12.80 -27.51 -2.09
N LYS A 190 12.63 -28.55 -1.27
CA LYS A 190 13.46 -29.74 -1.38
C LYS A 190 13.06 -30.43 -2.64
N ASN A 191 13.89 -30.24 -3.66
CA ASN A 191 14.12 -31.12 -4.81
C ASN A 191 13.01 -32.13 -5.08
N LYS A 192 12.12 -31.82 -6.01
CA LYS A 192 11.52 -32.87 -6.82
C LYS A 192 12.63 -33.35 -7.75
N SER A 193 13.43 -34.30 -7.25
CA SER A 193 14.23 -35.20 -8.09
C SER A 193 13.32 -36.13 -8.87
#